data_d1f9510e9eb161ddd73226ca8dd6a0dc
#
_entry.id   d1f9510e9eb161ddd73226ca8dd6a0dc
#
_cell.length_a   1.000
_cell.length_b   1.000
_cell.length_c   1.000
_cell.angle_alpha   90.00
_cell.angle_beta   90.00
_cell.angle_gamma   90.00
#
_symmetry.space_group_name_H-M   'P 1'
#
loop_
_entity.id
_entity.type
_entity.pdbx_description
1 polymer ?
#
loop_
_entity_poly.entity_id
_entity_poly.type
_entity_poly.pdbx_seq_one_letter_code
_entity_poly.pdbx_strand_id
1 'polypeptide(L)'
;MQNAHISERTLDEELSQRTIDGFLKTLDPQKLYFYESDINTIKKAEPLLGDLFKKGDIRLAYIIFKTYLARLNERVEMMVAALDEPMDFTIDESLKIKPEILTYPKTQTEARERVRLRVKYDMLILQVDDQKSDKKESEKTSEAENEKKSDAVAESQNAAAQKDDAPKTPEEKYQANKDKLKRRYTSFQKRMQQLDGEELLELYLTAMTNSYDPHSSYMSPSTLENFEISMSLGLQGIGATLTSEDGYVTVKHLVPGG
;
A
#
# COMPACT_ATOMS: atom_id res chain seq x y z
N MET A 1 3.53 20.92 21.09
CA MET A 1 4.87 20.42 20.76
C MET A 1 5.97 21.43 21.08
N GLN A 2 5.94 22.67 20.61
CA GLN A 2 7.05 23.64 20.86
C GLN A 2 7.46 23.81 22.32
N ASN A 3 6.53 23.69 23.27
CA ASN A 3 6.78 23.87 24.69
C ASN A 3 6.83 22.56 25.50
N ALA A 4 6.65 21.42 24.87
CA ALA A 4 6.54 20.12 25.54
C ALA A 4 7.49 19.05 24.97
N HIS A 5 8.11 19.29 23.81
CA HIS A 5 9.07 18.37 23.23
C HIS A 5 10.46 18.61 23.82
N ILE A 6 11.18 17.52 24.11
CA ILE A 6 12.50 17.54 24.74
C ILE A 6 13.57 18.37 23.98
N SER A 7 13.37 18.53 22.66
CA SER A 7 14.30 19.32 21.83
C SER A 7 14.13 20.83 21.95
N GLU A 8 13.02 21.31 22.56
CA GLU A 8 12.65 22.75 22.69
C GLU A 8 12.74 23.55 21.37
N ARG A 9 12.81 22.85 20.22
CA ARG A 9 12.92 23.48 18.88
C ARG A 9 11.59 24.11 18.48
N THR A 10 11.65 25.32 17.96
CA THR A 10 10.51 25.92 17.24
C THR A 10 10.44 25.31 15.84
N LEU A 11 9.25 25.33 15.21
CA LEU A 11 9.10 24.90 13.82
C LEU A 11 9.81 25.91 12.91
N ASP A 12 11.08 25.66 12.66
CA ASP A 12 11.95 26.43 11.79
C ASP A 12 11.85 25.97 10.33
N GLU A 13 12.66 26.56 9.47
CA GLU A 13 12.66 26.23 8.03
C GLU A 13 13.10 24.77 7.78
N GLU A 14 14.09 24.27 8.53
CA GLU A 14 14.54 22.87 8.42
C GLU A 14 13.44 21.90 8.80
N LEU A 15 12.75 22.13 9.92
CA LEU A 15 11.63 21.27 10.35
C LEU A 15 10.44 21.38 9.40
N SER A 16 10.19 22.55 8.83
CA SER A 16 9.17 22.76 7.81
C SER A 16 9.47 21.93 6.55
N GLN A 17 10.70 21.95 6.06
CA GLN A 17 11.15 21.15 4.95
C GLN A 17 11.01 19.65 5.24
N ARG A 18 11.52 19.20 6.40
CA ARG A 18 11.42 17.78 6.81
C ARG A 18 9.96 17.32 6.93
N THR A 19 9.05 18.18 7.40
CA THR A 19 7.62 17.89 7.49
C THR A 19 7.02 17.66 6.11
N ILE A 20 7.27 18.55 5.15
CA ILE A 20 6.76 18.42 3.78
C ILE A 20 7.38 17.20 3.10
N ASP A 21 8.68 17.01 3.19
CA ASP A 21 9.37 15.84 2.61
C ASP A 21 8.86 14.52 3.22
N GLY A 22 8.61 14.49 4.54
CA GLY A 22 8.01 13.36 5.23
C GLY A 22 6.60 13.06 4.75
N PHE A 23 5.75 14.07 4.64
CA PHE A 23 4.38 13.92 4.16
C PHE A 23 4.33 13.44 2.69
N LEU A 24 5.16 14.01 1.82
CA LEU A 24 5.30 13.56 0.44
C LEU A 24 5.80 12.12 0.35
N LYS A 25 6.76 11.73 1.20
CA LYS A 25 7.25 10.35 1.28
C LYS A 25 6.19 9.37 1.76
N THR A 26 5.30 9.79 2.66
CA THR A 26 4.17 8.96 3.11
C THR A 26 3.17 8.72 1.98
N LEU A 27 2.85 9.76 1.19
CA LEU A 27 1.92 9.64 0.07
C LEU A 27 2.53 8.91 -1.14
N ASP A 28 3.79 9.16 -1.45
CA ASP A 28 4.46 8.65 -2.65
C ASP A 28 5.90 8.18 -2.37
N PRO A 29 6.07 7.08 -1.60
CA PRO A 29 7.39 6.59 -1.20
C PRO A 29 8.25 6.14 -2.38
N GLN A 30 7.62 5.74 -3.49
CA GLN A 30 8.30 5.27 -4.71
C GLN A 30 8.45 6.37 -5.77
N LYS A 31 8.05 7.60 -5.49
CA LYS A 31 8.07 8.73 -6.43
C LYS A 31 7.44 8.38 -7.78
N LEU A 32 6.32 7.66 -7.72
CA LEU A 32 5.63 7.12 -8.88
C LEU A 32 4.50 8.04 -9.35
N TYR A 33 3.86 8.74 -8.41
CA TYR A 33 2.65 9.50 -8.68
C TYR A 33 2.95 10.95 -9.06
N PHE A 34 3.56 11.74 -8.18
CA PHE A 34 3.85 13.15 -8.44
C PHE A 34 4.79 13.38 -9.61
N TYR A 35 4.67 14.56 -10.23
CA TYR A 35 5.69 15.10 -11.12
C TYR A 35 6.67 16.00 -10.35
N GLU A 36 7.87 16.21 -10.89
CA GLU A 36 8.84 17.15 -10.34
C GLU A 36 8.26 18.59 -10.24
N SER A 37 7.41 18.99 -11.20
CA SER A 37 6.72 20.29 -11.18
C SER A 37 5.75 20.45 -10.01
N ASP A 38 5.05 19.35 -9.62
CA ASP A 38 4.15 19.36 -8.47
C ASP A 38 4.97 19.58 -7.19
N ILE A 39 6.08 18.83 -7.04
CA ILE A 39 6.99 18.94 -5.90
C ILE A 39 7.58 20.35 -5.79
N ASN A 40 8.06 20.92 -6.90
CA ASN A 40 8.61 22.27 -6.93
C ASN A 40 7.55 23.32 -6.52
N THR A 41 6.28 23.09 -6.85
CA THR A 41 5.19 23.98 -6.45
C THR A 41 4.88 23.86 -4.96
N ILE A 42 4.83 22.62 -4.43
CA ILE A 42 4.59 22.34 -3.01
C ILE A 42 5.71 22.93 -2.16
N LYS A 43 6.97 22.77 -2.57
CA LYS A 43 8.14 23.26 -1.84
C LYS A 43 8.19 24.79 -1.70
N LYS A 44 7.55 25.54 -2.57
CA LYS A 44 7.40 26.99 -2.39
C LYS A 44 6.62 27.38 -1.14
N ALA A 45 5.83 26.49 -0.58
CA ALA A 45 5.07 26.72 0.64
C ALA A 45 5.86 26.39 1.93
N GLU A 46 7.04 25.77 1.85
CA GLU A 46 7.87 25.41 3.01
C GLU A 46 8.10 26.58 3.98
N PRO A 47 8.49 27.78 3.50
CA PRO A 47 8.74 28.91 4.42
C PRO A 47 7.51 29.38 5.19
N LEU A 48 6.31 29.10 4.67
CA LEU A 48 5.04 29.51 5.27
C LEU A 48 4.52 28.52 6.32
N LEU A 49 5.09 27.31 6.38
CA LEU A 49 4.53 26.20 7.14
C LEU A 49 4.44 26.52 8.64
N GLY A 50 5.48 27.11 9.22
CA GLY A 50 5.50 27.49 10.64
C GLY A 50 4.35 28.42 11.02
N ASP A 51 4.04 29.40 10.18
CA ASP A 51 2.94 30.33 10.43
C ASP A 51 1.56 29.69 10.20
N LEU A 52 1.44 28.77 9.22
CA LEU A 52 0.24 27.99 8.99
C LEU A 52 -0.09 27.12 10.21
N PHE A 53 0.88 26.40 10.75
CA PHE A 53 0.69 25.58 11.96
C PHE A 53 0.29 26.41 13.19
N LYS A 54 0.93 27.58 13.43
CA LYS A 54 0.55 28.47 14.53
C LYS A 54 -0.90 28.93 14.45
N LYS A 55 -1.44 29.05 13.23
CA LYS A 55 -2.83 29.44 12.97
C LYS A 55 -3.80 28.25 12.93
N GLY A 56 -3.31 27.01 13.08
CA GLY A 56 -4.10 25.81 12.88
C GLY A 56 -4.57 25.62 11.43
N ASP A 57 -3.84 26.19 10.46
CA ASP A 57 -4.21 26.15 9.05
C ASP A 57 -3.59 24.92 8.38
N ILE A 58 -4.43 23.95 8.05
CA ILE A 58 -4.05 22.69 7.43
C ILE A 58 -4.38 22.62 5.93
N ARG A 59 -4.77 23.75 5.32
CA ARG A 59 -5.14 23.79 3.89
C ARG A 59 -4.05 23.28 2.97
N LEU A 60 -2.78 23.45 3.36
CA LEU A 60 -1.66 22.92 2.57
C LEU A 60 -1.71 21.39 2.45
N ALA A 61 -2.05 20.66 3.52
CA ALA A 61 -2.23 19.21 3.48
C ALA A 61 -3.31 18.80 2.46
N TYR A 62 -4.44 19.50 2.46
CA TYR A 62 -5.52 19.25 1.50
C TYR A 62 -5.11 19.56 0.05
N ILE A 63 -4.34 20.62 -0.20
CA ILE A 63 -3.83 20.97 -1.53
C ILE A 63 -2.89 19.88 -2.04
N ILE A 64 -1.95 19.43 -1.20
CA ILE A 64 -1.02 18.36 -1.53
C ILE A 64 -1.78 17.06 -1.82
N PHE A 65 -2.73 16.69 -0.95
CA PHE A 65 -3.50 15.47 -1.09
C PHE A 65 -4.41 15.49 -2.33
N LYS A 66 -5.05 16.62 -2.63
CA LYS A 66 -5.84 16.78 -3.85
C LYS A 66 -4.99 16.62 -5.11
N THR A 67 -3.77 17.18 -5.11
CA THR A 67 -2.80 16.98 -6.20
C THR A 67 -2.41 15.51 -6.30
N TYR A 68 -2.13 14.86 -5.18
CA TYR A 68 -1.84 13.43 -5.13
C TYR A 68 -2.95 12.59 -5.74
N LEU A 69 -4.23 12.81 -5.36
CA LEU A 69 -5.37 12.08 -5.91
C LEU A 69 -5.51 12.27 -7.42
N ALA A 70 -5.30 13.48 -7.92
CA ALA A 70 -5.33 13.73 -9.36
C ALA A 70 -4.23 12.94 -10.10
N ARG A 71 -3.01 12.90 -9.53
CA ARG A 71 -1.90 12.13 -10.08
C ARG A 71 -2.08 10.63 -9.92
N LEU A 72 -2.62 10.18 -8.80
CA LEU A 72 -2.98 8.77 -8.57
C LEU A 72 -3.95 8.27 -9.64
N ASN A 73 -5.01 9.03 -9.93
CA ASN A 73 -5.98 8.68 -10.97
C ASN A 73 -5.30 8.53 -12.33
N GLU A 74 -4.48 9.52 -12.72
CA GLU A 74 -3.70 9.49 -13.96
C GLU A 74 -2.78 8.25 -14.04
N ARG A 75 -2.11 7.91 -12.94
CA ARG A 75 -1.19 6.75 -12.91
C ARG A 75 -1.91 5.41 -12.94
N VAL A 76 -3.05 5.29 -12.24
CA VAL A 76 -3.84 4.05 -12.28
C VAL A 76 -4.40 3.81 -13.69
N GLU A 77 -4.85 4.85 -14.39
CA GLU A 77 -5.25 4.73 -15.80
C GLU A 77 -4.09 4.22 -16.67
N MET A 78 -2.88 4.78 -16.49
CA MET A 78 -1.67 4.31 -17.19
C MET A 78 -1.33 2.86 -16.84
N MET A 79 -1.44 2.46 -15.56
CA MET A 79 -1.18 1.09 -15.10
C MET A 79 -2.15 0.09 -15.73
N VAL A 80 -3.45 0.43 -15.74
CA VAL A 80 -4.47 -0.42 -16.37
C VAL A 80 -4.24 -0.54 -17.86
N ALA A 81 -3.92 0.56 -18.55
CA ALA A 81 -3.60 0.52 -19.97
C ALA A 81 -2.35 -0.34 -20.25
N ALA A 82 -1.30 -0.21 -19.43
CA ALA A 82 -0.07 -1.00 -19.57
C ALA A 82 -0.29 -2.52 -19.37
N LEU A 83 -1.31 -2.93 -18.59
CA LEU A 83 -1.67 -4.34 -18.45
C LEU A 83 -2.25 -4.93 -19.75
N ASP A 84 -2.85 -4.11 -20.61
CA ASP A 84 -3.43 -4.55 -21.88
C ASP A 84 -2.39 -4.58 -23.03
N GLU A 85 -1.21 -3.97 -22.81
CA GLU A 85 -0.09 -4.03 -23.74
C GLU A 85 0.66 -5.38 -23.60
N PRO A 86 1.23 -5.93 -24.71
CA PRO A 86 2.05 -7.13 -24.64
C PRO A 86 3.34 -6.85 -23.86
N MET A 87 3.69 -7.75 -22.92
CA MET A 87 4.90 -7.65 -22.12
C MET A 87 5.94 -8.66 -22.59
N ASP A 88 7.08 -8.17 -23.05
CA ASP A 88 8.22 -9.02 -23.41
C ASP A 88 9.21 -9.10 -22.23
N PHE A 89 9.26 -10.27 -21.60
CA PHE A 89 10.14 -10.53 -20.44
C PHE A 89 11.55 -10.99 -20.85
N THR A 90 11.85 -11.11 -22.16
CA THR A 90 13.18 -11.47 -22.65
C THR A 90 14.12 -10.25 -22.75
N ILE A 91 13.55 -9.04 -22.76
CA ILE A 91 14.32 -7.78 -22.82
C ILE A 91 14.93 -7.51 -21.44
N ASP A 92 16.23 -7.28 -21.40
CA ASP A 92 16.98 -6.90 -20.20
C ASP A 92 16.68 -5.42 -19.85
N GLU A 93 15.75 -5.22 -18.94
CA GLU A 93 15.33 -3.92 -18.42
C GLU A 93 15.56 -3.84 -16.92
N SER A 94 15.86 -2.66 -16.41
CA SER A 94 16.10 -2.44 -14.99
C SER A 94 15.11 -1.45 -14.40
N LEU A 95 14.50 -1.80 -13.25
CA LEU A 95 13.68 -0.90 -12.45
C LEU A 95 14.44 -0.45 -11.20
N LYS A 96 14.61 0.85 -11.03
CA LYS A 96 15.13 1.42 -9.77
C LYS A 96 14.03 1.36 -8.71
N ILE A 97 14.29 0.69 -7.58
CA ILE A 97 13.31 0.52 -6.49
C ILE A 97 13.74 1.17 -5.17
N LYS A 98 15.02 1.54 -5.03
CA LYS A 98 15.50 2.18 -3.80
C LYS A 98 15.05 3.64 -3.74
N PRO A 99 14.27 4.06 -2.73
CA PRO A 99 13.73 5.42 -2.63
C PRO A 99 14.78 6.54 -2.70
N GLU A 100 16.00 6.26 -2.22
CA GLU A 100 17.10 7.24 -2.16
C GLU A 100 17.61 7.66 -3.55
N ILE A 101 17.53 6.76 -4.52
CA ILE A 101 18.00 7.01 -5.88
C ILE A 101 16.88 7.40 -6.85
N LEU A 102 15.62 7.40 -6.37
CA LEU A 102 14.48 7.78 -7.19
C LEU A 102 14.35 9.31 -7.28
N THR A 103 14.00 9.77 -8.47
CA THR A 103 13.60 11.15 -8.75
C THR A 103 12.15 11.18 -9.21
N TYR A 104 11.49 12.30 -9.09
CA TYR A 104 10.15 12.45 -9.66
C TYR A 104 10.21 12.58 -11.17
N PRO A 105 9.27 11.99 -11.93
CA PRO A 105 9.24 12.14 -13.39
C PRO A 105 9.01 13.60 -13.78
N LYS A 106 9.71 14.05 -14.83
CA LYS A 106 9.58 15.43 -15.33
C LYS A 106 8.48 15.57 -16.37
N THR A 107 8.22 14.51 -17.12
CA THR A 107 7.28 14.50 -18.23
C THR A 107 6.32 13.32 -18.14
N GLN A 108 5.20 13.44 -18.85
CA GLN A 108 4.23 12.35 -18.96
C GLN A 108 4.85 11.10 -19.63
N THR A 109 5.75 11.29 -20.59
CA THR A 109 6.45 10.18 -21.24
C THR A 109 7.32 9.42 -20.25
N GLU A 110 8.09 10.13 -19.41
CA GLU A 110 8.91 9.51 -18.37
C GLU A 110 8.04 8.80 -17.32
N ALA A 111 6.92 9.39 -16.94
CA ALA A 111 5.97 8.80 -16.02
C ALA A 111 5.35 7.50 -16.59
N ARG A 112 4.93 7.53 -17.87
CA ARG A 112 4.40 6.35 -18.56
C ARG A 112 5.41 5.22 -18.63
N GLU A 113 6.66 5.52 -18.97
CA GLU A 113 7.72 4.52 -19.01
C GLU A 113 8.00 3.91 -17.64
N ARG A 114 8.03 4.72 -16.58
CA ARG A 114 8.17 4.25 -15.20
C ARG A 114 7.01 3.35 -14.78
N VAL A 115 5.77 3.71 -15.14
CA VAL A 115 4.58 2.90 -14.90
C VAL A 115 4.67 1.58 -15.66
N ARG A 116 5.06 1.59 -16.94
CA ARG A 116 5.25 0.39 -17.75
C ARG A 116 6.21 -0.60 -17.09
N LEU A 117 7.40 -0.12 -16.71
CA LEU A 117 8.39 -0.94 -16.00
C LEU A 117 7.88 -1.47 -14.66
N ARG A 118 7.13 -0.66 -13.93
CA ARG A 118 6.53 -1.07 -12.65
C ARG A 118 5.50 -2.17 -12.83
N VAL A 119 4.59 -2.03 -13.80
CA VAL A 119 3.56 -3.04 -14.10
C VAL A 119 4.21 -4.34 -14.58
N LYS A 120 5.22 -4.25 -15.44
CA LYS A 120 6.01 -5.42 -15.89
C LYS A 120 6.68 -6.14 -14.71
N TYR A 121 7.26 -5.40 -13.78
CA TYR A 121 7.86 -5.94 -12.56
C TYR A 121 6.83 -6.62 -11.64
N ASP A 122 5.68 -5.96 -11.40
CA ASP A 122 4.61 -6.53 -10.57
C ASP A 122 4.05 -7.82 -11.19
N MET A 123 3.93 -7.89 -12.53
CA MET A 123 3.53 -9.10 -13.26
C MET A 123 4.59 -10.21 -13.11
N LEU A 124 5.87 -9.89 -13.25
CA LEU A 124 6.96 -10.85 -13.10
C LEU A 124 6.97 -11.49 -11.70
N ILE A 125 6.74 -10.70 -10.65
CA ILE A 125 6.65 -11.22 -9.28
C ILE A 125 5.54 -12.25 -9.16
N LEU A 126 4.34 -11.97 -9.68
CA LEU A 126 3.22 -12.92 -9.62
C LEU A 126 3.52 -14.21 -10.40
N GLN A 127 4.14 -14.11 -11.57
CA GLN A 127 4.54 -15.30 -12.34
C GLN A 127 5.57 -16.17 -11.60
N VAL A 128 6.55 -15.55 -10.93
CA VAL A 128 7.55 -16.27 -10.13
C VAL A 128 6.91 -16.94 -8.91
N ASP A 129 5.93 -16.29 -8.28
CA ASP A 129 5.22 -16.87 -7.14
C ASP A 129 4.33 -18.04 -7.56
N ASP A 130 3.68 -17.96 -8.73
CA ASP A 130 2.92 -19.08 -9.31
C ASP A 130 3.84 -20.28 -9.59
N GLN A 131 5.01 -20.06 -10.19
CA GLN A 131 5.98 -21.14 -10.45
C GLN A 131 6.50 -21.80 -9.18
N LYS A 132 6.68 -21.03 -8.08
CA LYS A 132 7.09 -21.59 -6.79
C LYS A 132 5.98 -22.41 -6.15
N SER A 133 4.73 -22.00 -6.32
CA SER A 133 3.57 -22.74 -5.82
C SER A 133 3.40 -24.08 -6.56
N ASP A 134 3.52 -24.08 -7.88
CA ASP A 134 3.46 -25.29 -8.71
C ASP A 134 4.56 -26.31 -8.34
N LYS A 135 5.78 -25.83 -8.04
CA LYS A 135 6.87 -26.71 -7.62
C LYS A 135 6.60 -27.35 -6.25
N LYS A 136 6.07 -26.59 -5.30
CA LYS A 136 5.72 -27.13 -3.97
C LYS A 136 4.57 -28.12 -4.02
N GLU A 137 3.61 -27.97 -4.93
CA GLU A 137 2.54 -28.92 -5.11
C GLU A 137 3.04 -30.22 -5.78
N SER A 138 3.90 -30.11 -6.78
CA SER A 138 4.51 -31.28 -7.42
C SER A 138 5.42 -32.07 -6.47
N GLU A 139 6.16 -31.41 -5.58
CA GLU A 139 6.98 -32.06 -4.53
C GLU A 139 6.10 -32.80 -3.50
N LYS A 140 5.01 -32.17 -3.02
CA LYS A 140 4.07 -32.81 -2.09
C LYS A 140 3.34 -34.01 -2.71
N THR A 141 3.01 -33.95 -3.99
CA THR A 141 2.36 -35.06 -4.70
C THR A 141 3.31 -36.24 -4.86
N SER A 142 4.61 -35.97 -5.13
CA SER A 142 5.63 -37.02 -5.24
C SER A 142 5.97 -37.68 -3.89
N GLU A 143 5.92 -36.93 -2.78
CA GLU A 143 6.08 -37.49 -1.42
C GLU A 143 4.85 -38.31 -0.99
N ALA A 144 3.62 -37.86 -1.31
CA ALA A 144 2.39 -38.56 -1.00
C ALA A 144 2.20 -39.85 -1.80
N GLU A 145 2.77 -39.96 -3.01
CA GLU A 145 2.78 -41.22 -3.78
C GLU A 145 3.76 -42.24 -3.23
N ASN A 146 4.83 -41.80 -2.54
CA ASN A 146 5.79 -42.71 -1.87
C ASN A 146 5.28 -43.22 -0.51
N GLU A 147 4.39 -42.52 0.18
CA GLU A 147 3.82 -42.95 1.48
C GLU A 147 2.56 -43.83 1.35
N LYS A 148 1.89 -43.89 0.19
CA LYS A 148 0.68 -44.72 -0.03
C LYS A 148 0.93 -46.22 -0.16
N LYS A 149 2.01 -46.75 0.38
CA LYS A 149 2.26 -48.20 0.50
C LYS A 149 2.09 -48.78 1.91
N SER A 150 1.52 -48.10 2.86
CA SER A 150 1.11 -48.70 4.14
C SER A 150 -0.15 -48.00 4.69
N ASP A 151 -1.16 -48.85 4.81
CA ASP A 151 -2.30 -48.81 5.71
C ASP A 151 -3.46 -47.83 5.54
N ALA A 152 -4.58 -48.49 5.34
CA ALA A 152 -5.95 -48.01 5.29
C ALA A 152 -6.49 -47.53 6.67
N VAL A 153 -7.62 -46.80 6.56
CA VAL A 153 -8.67 -46.52 7.58
C VAL A 153 -8.48 -45.25 8.45
N ALA A 154 -9.22 -44.21 8.13
CA ALA A 154 -10.33 -43.68 8.93
C ALA A 154 -10.88 -42.37 8.31
N GLU A 155 -12.18 -42.37 8.08
CA GLU A 155 -13.00 -41.22 7.75
C GLU A 155 -12.91 -40.11 8.81
N SER A 156 -12.82 -38.84 8.37
CA SER A 156 -13.52 -37.76 9.06
C SER A 156 -13.79 -36.61 8.09
N GLN A 157 -15.06 -36.31 8.00
CA GLN A 157 -15.67 -35.25 7.22
C GLN A 157 -15.16 -33.87 7.67
N ASN A 158 -14.70 -33.06 6.72
CA ASN A 158 -14.84 -31.63 6.84
C ASN A 158 -14.98 -31.03 5.45
N ALA A 159 -16.23 -30.83 5.05
CA ALA A 159 -16.60 -30.15 3.83
C ALA A 159 -16.54 -28.65 4.07
N ALA A 160 -15.56 -27.98 3.48
CA ALA A 160 -15.62 -26.55 3.24
C ALA A 160 -14.83 -26.20 1.98
N ALA A 161 -15.57 -25.80 0.95
CA ALA A 161 -15.14 -25.06 -0.23
C ALA A 161 -14.04 -25.71 -1.07
N GLN A 162 -14.39 -26.72 -1.86
CA GLN A 162 -13.70 -27.05 -3.11
C GLN A 162 -13.94 -25.90 -4.11
N LYS A 163 -12.95 -25.04 -4.27
CA LYS A 163 -12.76 -24.35 -5.54
C LYS A 163 -12.27 -25.39 -6.53
N ASP A 164 -12.90 -25.46 -7.70
CA ASP A 164 -12.47 -26.23 -8.86
C ASP A 164 -10.99 -25.88 -9.18
N ASP A 165 -10.07 -26.70 -8.73
CA ASP A 165 -8.63 -26.57 -8.98
C ASP A 165 -8.22 -27.54 -10.10
N ALA A 166 -8.77 -27.32 -11.29
CA ALA A 166 -8.13 -27.82 -12.50
C ALA A 166 -6.82 -27.02 -12.70
N PRO A 167 -5.70 -27.68 -13.07
CA PRO A 167 -4.45 -26.98 -13.32
C PRO A 167 -4.66 -25.96 -14.43
N LYS A 168 -4.58 -24.65 -14.07
CA LYS A 168 -4.75 -23.55 -15.02
C LYS A 168 -3.61 -23.56 -16.01
N THR A 169 -3.94 -23.37 -17.30
CA THR A 169 -2.94 -23.18 -18.34
C THR A 169 -2.07 -21.94 -18.04
N PRO A 170 -0.83 -21.87 -18.57
CA PRO A 170 0.01 -20.68 -18.41
C PRO A 170 -0.68 -19.39 -18.86
N GLU A 171 -1.52 -19.45 -19.91
CA GLU A 171 -2.28 -18.31 -20.40
C GLU A 171 -3.39 -17.90 -19.41
N GLU A 172 -4.11 -18.87 -18.84
CA GLU A 172 -5.13 -18.59 -17.81
C GLU A 172 -4.53 -17.99 -16.54
N LYS A 173 -3.33 -18.46 -16.12
CA LYS A 173 -2.58 -17.87 -14.99
C LYS A 173 -2.16 -16.43 -15.31
N TYR A 174 -1.64 -16.19 -16.52
CA TYR A 174 -1.25 -14.86 -16.95
C TYR A 174 -2.45 -13.89 -16.94
N GLN A 175 -3.61 -14.32 -17.48
CA GLN A 175 -4.82 -13.49 -17.45
C GLN A 175 -5.33 -13.26 -16.03
N ALA A 176 -5.33 -14.27 -15.17
CA ALA A 176 -5.71 -14.14 -13.76
C ALA A 176 -4.79 -13.15 -13.01
N ASN A 177 -3.49 -13.13 -13.33
CA ASN A 177 -2.53 -12.18 -12.77
C ASN A 177 -2.78 -10.75 -13.25
N LYS A 178 -3.14 -10.55 -14.53
CA LYS A 178 -3.59 -9.24 -15.04
C LYS A 178 -4.80 -8.73 -14.27
N ASP A 179 -5.82 -9.56 -14.08
CA ASP A 179 -7.04 -9.22 -13.36
C ASP A 179 -6.75 -8.92 -11.87
N LYS A 180 -5.85 -9.68 -11.27
CA LYS A 180 -5.39 -9.46 -9.88
C LYS A 180 -4.68 -8.12 -9.74
N LEU A 181 -3.79 -7.76 -10.65
CA LEU A 181 -3.11 -6.47 -10.64
C LEU A 181 -4.08 -5.31 -10.89
N LYS A 182 -4.98 -5.46 -11.86
CA LYS A 182 -6.01 -4.46 -12.14
C LYS A 182 -6.87 -4.18 -10.91
N ARG A 183 -7.36 -5.22 -10.23
CA ARG A 183 -8.10 -5.09 -8.97
C ARG A 183 -7.25 -4.42 -7.89
N ARG A 184 -5.99 -4.81 -7.72
CA ARG A 184 -5.07 -4.22 -6.73
C ARG A 184 -4.90 -2.72 -6.94
N TYR A 185 -4.66 -2.27 -8.18
CA TYR A 185 -4.48 -0.84 -8.48
C TYR A 185 -5.78 -0.04 -8.28
N THR A 186 -6.90 -0.56 -8.75
CA THR A 186 -8.19 0.13 -8.60
C THR A 186 -8.70 0.13 -7.15
N SER A 187 -8.46 -0.93 -6.37
CA SER A 187 -8.80 -0.97 -4.94
C SER A 187 -7.94 -0.01 -4.13
N PHE A 188 -6.65 0.12 -4.46
CA PHE A 188 -5.78 1.12 -3.84
C PHE A 188 -6.27 2.55 -4.14
N GLN A 189 -6.61 2.84 -5.40
CA GLN A 189 -7.17 4.13 -5.81
C GLN A 189 -8.44 4.47 -5.02
N LYS A 190 -9.40 3.53 -4.96
CA LYS A 190 -10.65 3.71 -4.20
C LYS A 190 -10.39 4.00 -2.73
N ARG A 191 -9.50 3.25 -2.09
CA ARG A 191 -9.12 3.47 -0.69
C ARG A 191 -8.54 4.87 -0.46
N MET A 192 -7.65 5.34 -1.33
CA MET A 192 -7.10 6.68 -1.21
C MET A 192 -8.15 7.79 -1.44
N GLN A 193 -9.12 7.56 -2.31
CA GLN A 193 -10.24 8.48 -2.53
C GLN A 193 -11.23 8.52 -1.35
N GLN A 194 -11.32 7.46 -0.56
CA GLN A 194 -12.17 7.34 0.61
C GLN A 194 -11.54 7.89 1.89
N LEU A 195 -10.24 8.19 1.85
CA LEU A 195 -9.52 8.74 2.99
C LEU A 195 -10.16 10.05 3.42
N ASP A 196 -10.58 10.11 4.68
CA ASP A 196 -11.31 11.23 5.22
C ASP A 196 -10.39 12.36 5.74
N GLY A 197 -11.00 13.44 6.24
CA GLY A 197 -10.25 14.60 6.72
C GLY A 197 -9.49 14.33 8.02
N GLU A 198 -9.97 13.43 8.86
CA GLU A 198 -9.31 13.05 10.11
C GLU A 198 -8.08 12.18 9.86
N GLU A 199 -8.21 11.20 8.97
CA GLU A 199 -7.09 10.35 8.52
C GLU A 199 -6.01 11.19 7.81
N LEU A 200 -6.42 12.14 6.95
CA LEU A 200 -5.48 13.05 6.30
C LEU A 200 -4.74 13.93 7.31
N LEU A 201 -5.45 14.44 8.32
CA LEU A 201 -4.87 15.23 9.40
C LEU A 201 -3.86 14.39 10.19
N GLU A 202 -4.19 13.15 10.51
CA GLU A 202 -3.29 12.22 11.20
C GLU A 202 -2.00 12.01 10.43
N LEU A 203 -2.07 11.74 9.13
CA LEU A 203 -0.89 11.58 8.27
C LEU A 203 -0.02 12.86 8.26
N TYR A 204 -0.65 14.02 8.17
CA TYR A 204 0.06 15.30 8.10
C TYR A 204 0.71 15.69 9.43
N LEU A 205 -0.01 15.55 10.55
CA LEU A 205 0.52 15.80 11.87
C LEU A 205 1.58 14.78 12.27
N THR A 206 1.44 13.51 11.86
CA THR A 206 2.49 12.50 12.04
C THR A 206 3.76 12.87 11.27
N ALA A 207 3.65 13.36 10.04
CA ALA A 207 4.83 13.86 9.32
C ALA A 207 5.50 15.05 10.04
N MET A 208 4.71 15.94 10.65
CA MET A 208 5.22 17.04 11.46
C MET A 208 5.92 16.53 12.73
N THR A 209 5.29 15.64 13.49
CA THR A 209 5.89 15.11 14.74
C THR A 209 7.15 14.31 14.46
N ASN A 210 7.17 13.49 13.40
CA ASN A 210 8.35 12.79 12.93
C ASN A 210 9.50 13.71 12.48
N SER A 211 9.21 14.96 12.10
CA SER A 211 10.26 15.93 11.78
C SER A 211 11.07 16.36 13.01
N TYR A 212 10.45 16.36 14.18
CA TYR A 212 11.11 16.64 15.47
C TYR A 212 11.87 15.41 16.00
N ASP A 213 11.21 14.26 15.97
CA ASP A 213 11.74 12.99 16.46
C ASP A 213 11.07 11.82 15.73
N PRO A 214 11.84 10.87 15.15
CA PRO A 214 11.31 9.75 14.37
C PRO A 214 10.42 8.78 15.17
N HIS A 215 10.43 8.85 16.51
CA HIS A 215 9.60 8.03 17.38
C HIS A 215 8.30 8.73 17.83
N SER A 216 8.11 9.99 17.44
CA SER A 216 6.91 10.76 17.77
C SER A 216 5.88 10.66 16.63
N SER A 217 4.66 10.23 16.94
CA SER A 217 3.53 10.21 16.02
C SER A 217 2.33 10.93 16.60
N TYR A 218 1.43 11.38 15.75
CA TYR A 218 0.12 11.84 16.15
C TYR A 218 -0.88 10.70 15.99
N MET A 219 -1.79 10.56 16.92
CA MET A 219 -2.92 9.62 16.83
C MET A 219 -4.21 10.43 16.80
N SER A 220 -5.09 10.14 15.86
CA SER A 220 -6.47 10.64 15.89
C SER A 220 -7.22 10.03 17.07
N PRO A 221 -8.37 10.58 17.48
CA PRO A 221 -9.17 9.99 18.55
C PRO A 221 -9.52 8.52 18.29
N SER A 222 -9.88 8.18 17.05
CA SER A 222 -10.19 6.80 16.66
C SER A 222 -8.97 5.88 16.71
N THR A 223 -7.80 6.36 16.27
CA THR A 223 -6.54 5.60 16.35
C THR A 223 -6.11 5.40 17.80
N LEU A 224 -6.29 6.42 18.66
CA LEU A 224 -5.98 6.33 20.09
C LEU A 224 -6.87 5.29 20.78
N GLU A 225 -8.19 5.30 20.51
CA GLU A 225 -9.12 4.31 21.06
C GLU A 225 -8.72 2.88 20.67
N ASN A 226 -8.40 2.65 19.40
CA ASN A 226 -7.91 1.34 18.92
C ASN A 226 -6.60 0.93 19.60
N PHE A 227 -5.70 1.88 19.84
CA PHE A 227 -4.46 1.64 20.55
C PHE A 227 -4.73 1.26 22.02
N GLU A 228 -5.59 1.99 22.71
CA GLU A 228 -5.99 1.68 24.12
C GLU A 228 -6.64 0.29 24.22
N ILE A 229 -7.53 -0.08 23.28
CA ILE A 229 -8.11 -1.41 23.20
C ILE A 229 -7.03 -2.49 23.05
N SER A 230 -6.05 -2.25 22.16
CA SER A 230 -4.96 -3.21 21.92
C SER A 230 -4.05 -3.38 23.14
N MET A 231 -3.88 -2.33 23.94
CA MET A 231 -3.03 -2.34 25.15
C MET A 231 -3.75 -2.87 26.39
N SER A 232 -5.10 -2.83 26.43
CA SER A 232 -5.88 -3.25 27.58
C SER A 232 -5.93 -4.76 27.81
N LEU A 233 -5.36 -5.58 26.90
CA LEU A 233 -5.35 -7.06 26.94
C LEU A 233 -6.76 -7.71 27.04
N GLY A 234 -7.81 -6.93 26.92
CA GLY A 234 -9.20 -7.36 26.93
C GLY A 234 -9.91 -6.87 25.68
N LEU A 235 -10.33 -7.78 24.79
CA LEU A 235 -11.12 -7.47 23.62
C LEU A 235 -12.57 -7.90 23.87
N GLN A 236 -13.50 -6.95 23.91
CA GLN A 236 -14.93 -7.23 23.81
C GLN A 236 -15.36 -7.03 22.35
N GLY A 237 -15.81 -8.07 21.72
CA GLY A 237 -16.18 -8.06 20.31
C GLY A 237 -17.36 -8.95 20.00
N ILE A 238 -17.74 -9.02 18.74
CA ILE A 238 -18.86 -9.81 18.23
C ILE A 238 -18.56 -11.33 18.14
N GLY A 239 -17.42 -11.78 18.67
CA GLY A 239 -16.99 -13.19 18.56
C GLY A 239 -16.65 -13.64 17.14
N ALA A 240 -16.28 -12.72 16.24
CA ALA A 240 -15.97 -13.04 14.87
C ALA A 240 -14.74 -12.25 14.38
N THR A 241 -13.87 -12.92 13.60
CA THR A 241 -12.80 -12.27 12.87
C THR A 241 -13.33 -11.85 11.51
N LEU A 242 -13.27 -10.56 11.23
CA LEU A 242 -13.70 -9.97 9.97
C LEU A 242 -12.51 -9.67 9.08
N THR A 243 -12.69 -9.85 7.78
CA THR A 243 -11.72 -9.45 6.74
C THR A 243 -12.43 -8.58 5.71
N SER A 244 -11.77 -7.52 5.26
CA SER A 244 -12.29 -6.73 4.14
C SER A 244 -11.69 -7.26 2.84
N GLU A 245 -12.56 -7.77 1.95
CA GLU A 245 -12.20 -8.24 0.61
C GLU A 245 -13.06 -7.52 -0.43
N ASP A 246 -12.43 -6.86 -1.39
CA ASP A 246 -13.08 -6.15 -2.50
C ASP A 246 -14.16 -5.12 -2.08
N GLY A 247 -13.99 -4.51 -0.88
CA GLY A 247 -14.94 -3.53 -0.34
C GLY A 247 -16.11 -4.13 0.44
N TYR A 248 -16.15 -5.43 0.64
CA TYR A 248 -17.11 -6.14 1.49
C TYR A 248 -16.45 -6.65 2.76
N VAL A 249 -17.22 -6.68 3.85
CA VAL A 249 -16.78 -7.27 5.12
C VAL A 249 -17.19 -8.74 5.11
N THR A 250 -16.20 -9.63 5.17
CA THR A 250 -16.42 -11.09 5.19
C THR A 250 -16.03 -11.65 6.57
N VAL A 251 -16.86 -12.53 7.14
CA VAL A 251 -16.53 -13.27 8.35
C VAL A 251 -15.55 -14.37 8.00
N LYS A 252 -14.31 -14.28 8.50
CA LYS A 252 -13.25 -15.26 8.22
C LYS A 252 -13.25 -16.40 9.23
N HIS A 253 -13.55 -16.10 10.50
CA HIS A 253 -13.50 -17.07 11.58
C HIS A 253 -14.44 -16.65 12.71
N LEU A 254 -15.11 -17.60 13.32
CA LEU A 254 -15.88 -17.41 14.55
C LEU A 254 -15.01 -17.81 15.75
N VAL A 255 -14.98 -16.97 16.77
CA VAL A 255 -14.24 -17.23 18.02
C VAL A 255 -15.12 -18.08 18.92
N PRO A 256 -14.70 -19.29 19.32
CA PRO A 256 -15.49 -20.15 20.22
C PRO A 256 -15.72 -19.44 21.57
N GLY A 257 -17.01 -19.31 21.98
CA GLY A 257 -17.37 -18.67 23.23
C GLY A 257 -17.47 -17.15 23.20
N GLY A 258 -17.38 -16.54 21.99
CA GLY A 258 -17.60 -15.11 21.78
C GLY A 258 -19.06 -14.77 21.47
#